data_563c9a6be1697c2e3d474ad6c65d8dbe
#
_entry.id   563c9a6be1697c2e3d474ad6c65d8dbe
#
_cell.length_a   1.000
_cell.length_b   1.000
_cell.length_c   1.000
_cell.angle_alpha   90.00
_cell.angle_beta   90.00
_cell.angle_gamma   90.00
#
_symmetry.space_group_name_H-M   'P 1'
#
loop_
_entity.id
_entity.type
_entity.pdbx_description
1 polymer ?
#
loop_
_entity_poly.entity_id
_entity_poly.type
_entity_poly.pdbx_seq_one_letter_code
_entity_poly.pdbx_strand_id
1 'polypeptide(L)'
;ASNKESYGARRKFLLGEELDSVMYYVFRNAILDFCRGGDAKYVMNQIMSVIENYPRPVLRVLMNSLSTHDTERALTVIAGEPLNGRDRQWQANQKLSYDQRKRGIALLKLAVGMQYTLPGFPCVYYGDEAGLEGYRDPFNRCCYPWGREDKELIEWDKALGNLRKSCSPLWDGDFLNVTPGKNYLSYIR
;
A
#
# COMPACT_ATOMS: atom_id res chain seq x y z
N ALA A 1 -2.76 5.51 14.17
CA ALA A 1 -2.20 6.62 14.92
C ALA A 1 -2.15 7.88 14.05
N SER A 2 -3.30 8.41 13.69
CA SER A 2 -3.47 9.62 12.86
C SER A 2 -3.99 10.80 13.68
N ASN A 3 -3.56 10.91 14.92
CA ASN A 3 -3.95 12.03 15.77
C ASN A 3 -3.04 13.23 15.48
N LYS A 4 -3.62 14.40 15.16
CA LYS A 4 -2.89 15.66 14.93
C LYS A 4 -1.90 15.98 16.06
N GLU A 5 -2.24 15.65 17.31
CA GLU A 5 -1.38 15.83 18.47
C GLU A 5 -0.12 14.94 18.44
N SER A 6 -0.21 13.71 17.93
CA SER A 6 0.94 12.82 17.82
C SER A 6 1.91 13.21 16.70
N TYR A 7 1.48 14.01 15.73
CA TYR A 7 2.33 14.53 14.66
C TYR A 7 3.26 15.65 15.13
N GLY A 8 2.85 16.43 16.12
CA GLY A 8 3.63 17.58 16.59
C GLY A 8 5.05 17.21 17.04
N ALA A 9 5.20 16.17 17.84
CA ALA A 9 6.51 15.70 18.32
C ALA A 9 7.32 14.95 17.24
N ARG A 10 6.66 14.30 16.28
CA ARG A 10 7.32 13.51 15.22
C ARG A 10 7.76 14.34 14.02
N ARG A 11 7.21 15.55 13.85
CA ARG A 11 7.59 16.46 12.77
C ARG A 11 9.07 16.83 12.80
N LYS A 12 9.69 16.94 13.97
CA LYS A 12 11.11 17.30 14.09
C LYS A 12 12.02 16.36 13.30
N PHE A 13 11.69 15.07 13.23
CA PHE A 13 12.47 14.09 12.46
C PHE A 13 12.44 14.30 10.95
N LEU A 14 11.47 15.08 10.45
CA LEU A 14 11.21 15.32 9.03
C LEU A 14 11.35 16.80 8.65
N LEU A 15 12.03 17.59 9.48
CA LEU A 15 12.29 19.02 9.21
C LEU A 15 13.53 19.25 8.34
N GLY A 16 14.17 18.20 7.85
CA GLY A 16 15.32 18.26 6.96
C GLY A 16 16.68 18.17 7.67
N GLU A 17 16.70 18.04 9.00
CA GLU A 17 17.93 17.94 9.78
C GLU A 17 18.25 16.50 10.23
N GLU A 18 17.27 15.58 10.20
CA GLU A 18 17.43 14.21 10.68
C GLU A 18 17.08 13.16 9.60
N LEU A 19 15.84 13.15 9.10
CA LEU A 19 15.34 12.17 8.13
C LEU A 19 14.68 12.86 6.93
N ASP A 20 14.94 12.36 5.74
CA ASP A 20 14.28 12.81 4.52
C ASP A 20 12.92 12.13 4.31
N SER A 21 12.79 10.89 4.77
CA SER A 21 11.60 10.06 4.53
C SER A 21 11.34 9.04 5.63
N VAL A 22 10.16 8.44 5.56
CA VAL A 22 9.73 7.34 6.44
C VAL A 22 8.95 6.30 5.65
N MET A 23 8.99 5.05 6.12
CA MET A 23 8.06 4.01 5.67
C MET A 23 6.65 4.38 6.14
N TYR A 24 5.73 4.60 5.20
CA TYR A 24 4.47 5.24 5.55
C TYR A 24 3.29 4.26 5.60
N TYR A 25 3.08 3.65 6.75
CA TYR A 25 2.02 2.65 6.97
C TYR A 25 0.58 3.20 6.91
N VAL A 26 0.38 4.52 7.03
CA VAL A 26 -0.98 5.10 6.97
C VAL A 26 -1.58 4.90 5.59
N PHE A 27 -0.83 5.19 4.52
CA PHE A 27 -1.30 4.92 3.16
C PHE A 27 -1.50 3.43 2.91
N ARG A 28 -0.54 2.58 3.36
CA ARG A 28 -0.71 1.13 3.29
C ARG A 28 -2.04 0.69 3.89
N ASN A 29 -2.31 1.10 5.12
CA ASN A 29 -3.50 0.66 5.84
C ASN A 29 -4.77 1.20 5.16
N ALA A 30 -4.79 2.44 4.71
CA ALA A 30 -5.91 3.04 3.98
C ALA A 30 -6.19 2.31 2.66
N ILE A 31 -5.16 2.00 1.88
CA ILE A 31 -5.28 1.27 0.61
C ILE A 31 -5.83 -0.14 0.84
N LEU A 32 -5.25 -0.89 1.78
CA LEU A 32 -5.66 -2.27 2.06
C LEU A 32 -7.07 -2.33 2.66
N ASP A 33 -7.44 -1.37 3.51
CA ASP A 33 -8.79 -1.25 4.05
C ASP A 33 -9.82 -1.00 2.94
N PHE A 34 -9.52 -0.07 2.05
CA PHE A 34 -10.38 0.19 0.88
C PHE A 34 -10.57 -1.05 0.00
N CYS A 35 -9.49 -1.76 -0.31
CA CYS A 35 -9.55 -3.00 -1.12
C CYS A 35 -10.34 -4.13 -0.44
N ARG A 36 -10.46 -4.10 0.88
CA ARG A 36 -11.28 -5.05 1.65
C ARG A 36 -12.75 -4.63 1.80
N GLY A 37 -13.15 -3.52 1.20
CA GLY A 37 -14.51 -2.99 1.25
C GLY A 37 -14.72 -1.95 2.35
N GLY A 38 -13.65 -1.34 2.85
CA GLY A 38 -13.72 -0.22 3.79
C GLY A 38 -14.45 0.98 3.21
N ASP A 39 -15.00 1.81 4.08
CA ASP A 39 -15.73 3.01 3.70
C ASP A 39 -14.83 4.02 2.98
N ALA A 40 -15.18 4.37 1.75
CA ALA A 40 -14.36 5.23 0.89
C ALA A 40 -14.15 6.64 1.49
N LYS A 41 -15.15 7.19 2.18
CA LYS A 41 -15.02 8.50 2.83
C LYS A 41 -14.04 8.44 4.00
N TYR A 42 -14.11 7.38 4.81
CA TYR A 42 -13.16 7.17 5.89
C TYR A 42 -11.73 7.03 5.35
N VAL A 43 -11.53 6.21 4.32
CA VAL A 43 -10.24 6.00 3.67
C VAL A 43 -9.69 7.30 3.08
N MET A 44 -10.52 8.10 2.39
CA MET A 44 -10.10 9.40 1.88
C MET A 44 -9.71 10.36 3.00
N ASN A 45 -10.44 10.36 4.12
CA ASN A 45 -10.07 11.19 5.28
C ASN A 45 -8.71 10.80 5.87
N GLN A 46 -8.36 9.49 5.87
CA GLN A 46 -7.03 9.03 6.27
C GLN A 46 -5.95 9.56 5.31
N ILE A 47 -6.18 9.48 4.00
CA ILE A 47 -5.27 10.00 2.97
C ILE A 47 -5.11 11.52 3.13
N MET A 48 -6.21 12.26 3.25
CA MET A 48 -6.18 13.72 3.41
C MET A 48 -5.49 14.16 4.70
N SER A 49 -5.66 13.41 5.80
CA SER A 49 -4.96 13.72 7.05
C SER A 49 -3.44 13.71 6.91
N VAL A 50 -2.91 12.90 5.99
CA VAL A 50 -1.48 12.89 5.67
C VAL A 50 -1.12 14.11 4.84
N ILE A 51 -1.85 14.35 3.78
CA ILE A 51 -1.57 15.41 2.82
C ILE A 51 -1.60 16.79 3.48
N GLU A 52 -2.55 17.01 4.39
CA GLU A 52 -2.72 18.27 5.13
C GLU A 52 -1.69 18.46 6.25
N ASN A 53 -1.10 17.39 6.77
CA ASN A 53 -0.22 17.47 7.93
C ASN A 53 1.28 17.40 7.62
N TYR A 54 1.67 17.00 6.40
CA TYR A 54 3.08 16.92 6.02
C TYR A 54 3.45 18.00 4.99
N PRO A 55 4.65 18.61 5.12
CA PRO A 55 5.17 19.52 4.10
C PRO A 55 5.31 18.82 2.74
N ARG A 56 5.11 19.57 1.67
CA ARG A 56 5.20 19.04 0.30
C ARG A 56 6.51 18.29 -0.02
N PRO A 57 7.70 18.76 0.41
CA PRO A 57 8.94 18.01 0.18
C PRO A 57 8.91 16.61 0.83
N VAL A 58 8.36 16.49 2.04
CA VAL A 58 8.23 15.22 2.74
C VAL A 58 7.22 14.30 2.04
N LEU A 59 6.07 14.86 1.60
CA LEU A 59 5.05 14.09 0.88
C LEU A 59 5.62 13.43 -0.39
N ARG A 60 6.55 14.09 -1.09
CA ARG A 60 7.16 13.57 -2.32
C ARG A 60 8.05 12.35 -2.09
N VAL A 61 8.61 12.22 -0.90
CA VAL A 61 9.58 11.17 -0.55
C VAL A 61 9.05 10.15 0.44
N LEU A 62 7.75 10.17 0.76
CA LEU A 62 7.14 9.11 1.57
C LEU A 62 7.25 7.75 0.88
N MET A 63 7.72 6.74 1.61
CA MET A 63 7.83 5.38 1.09
C MET A 63 6.47 4.67 1.16
N ASN A 64 5.80 4.56 0.01
CA ASN A 64 4.51 3.89 -0.10
C ASN A 64 4.71 2.40 -0.34
N SER A 65 4.68 1.59 0.71
CA SER A 65 4.78 0.13 0.62
C SER A 65 3.44 -0.52 0.92
N LEU A 66 3.07 -1.57 0.18
CA LEU A 66 1.90 -2.41 0.49
C LEU A 66 2.26 -3.56 1.41
N SER A 67 3.44 -4.14 1.24
CA SER A 67 4.02 -5.14 2.14
C SER A 67 5.41 -4.70 2.60
N THR A 68 5.86 -5.27 3.71
CA THR A 68 7.22 -5.11 4.22
C THR A 68 7.66 -6.38 4.93
N HIS A 69 8.92 -6.43 5.35
CA HIS A 69 9.42 -7.54 6.16
C HIS A 69 8.74 -7.68 7.53
N ASP A 70 8.04 -6.64 8.01
CA ASP A 70 7.36 -6.62 9.32
C ASP A 70 5.85 -6.87 9.23
N THR A 71 5.30 -6.93 8.02
CA THR A 71 3.84 -7.04 7.82
C THR A 71 3.48 -8.26 6.99
N GLU A 72 2.23 -8.69 7.08
CA GLU A 72 1.68 -9.67 6.15
C GLU A 72 1.76 -9.16 4.70
N ARG A 73 1.87 -10.07 3.74
CA ARG A 73 1.79 -9.77 2.32
C ARG A 73 0.44 -9.14 1.96
N ALA A 74 0.46 -8.12 1.11
CA ALA A 74 -0.75 -7.40 0.71
C ALA A 74 -1.83 -8.33 0.14
N LEU A 75 -1.43 -9.28 -0.72
CA LEU A 75 -2.35 -10.28 -1.26
C LEU A 75 -3.04 -11.09 -0.17
N THR A 76 -2.29 -11.51 0.87
CA THR A 76 -2.84 -12.25 2.02
C THR A 76 -3.79 -11.38 2.84
N VAL A 77 -3.45 -10.11 3.08
CA VAL A 77 -4.33 -9.18 3.81
C VAL A 77 -5.64 -8.94 3.06
N ILE A 78 -5.57 -8.81 1.72
CA ILE A 78 -6.74 -8.51 0.89
C ILE A 78 -7.68 -9.71 0.75
N ALA A 79 -7.12 -10.92 0.56
CA ALA A 79 -7.89 -12.09 0.14
C ALA A 79 -7.93 -13.24 1.14
N GLY A 80 -6.98 -13.27 2.07
CA GLY A 80 -6.88 -14.34 3.06
C GLY A 80 -7.79 -14.14 4.27
N GLU A 81 -7.84 -15.18 5.10
CA GLU A 81 -8.53 -15.13 6.37
C GLU A 81 -7.83 -14.17 7.34
N PRO A 82 -8.56 -13.35 8.10
CA PRO A 82 -7.96 -12.48 9.10
C PRO A 82 -7.17 -13.27 10.15
N LEU A 83 -6.02 -12.73 10.56
CA LEU A 83 -5.15 -13.40 11.54
C LEU A 83 -5.83 -13.64 12.90
N ASN A 84 -6.59 -12.66 13.42
CA ASN A 84 -7.42 -12.75 14.62
C ASN A 84 -6.77 -13.51 15.81
N GLY A 85 -5.47 -13.30 16.03
CA GLY A 85 -4.74 -13.94 17.13
C GLY A 85 -4.34 -15.40 16.89
N ARG A 86 -4.57 -15.95 15.69
CA ARG A 86 -4.20 -17.33 15.33
C ARG A 86 -2.68 -17.51 15.38
N ASP A 87 -2.27 -18.71 15.76
CA ASP A 87 -0.87 -19.06 16.04
C ASP A 87 0.00 -19.22 14.77
N ARG A 88 1.27 -19.49 14.98
CA ARG A 88 2.23 -19.71 13.89
C ARG A 88 1.96 -20.96 13.07
N GLN A 89 1.47 -22.02 13.72
CA GLN A 89 1.18 -23.28 13.03
C GLN A 89 0.03 -23.11 12.06
N TRP A 90 -1.02 -22.39 12.48
CA TRP A 90 -2.11 -22.02 11.58
C TRP A 90 -1.59 -21.19 10.39
N GLN A 91 -0.81 -20.14 10.65
CA GLN A 91 -0.26 -19.28 9.62
C GLN A 91 0.58 -20.04 8.58
N ALA A 92 1.41 -21.00 9.04
CA ALA A 92 2.25 -21.82 8.18
C ALA A 92 1.45 -22.69 7.19
N ASN A 93 0.25 -23.10 7.57
CA ASN A 93 -0.59 -23.98 6.78
C ASN A 93 -1.62 -23.27 5.91
N GLN A 94 -1.66 -21.91 5.97
CA GLN A 94 -2.60 -21.16 5.16
C GLN A 94 -2.10 -20.94 3.74
N LYS A 95 -3.01 -21.15 2.80
CA LYS A 95 -2.86 -20.79 1.38
C LYS A 95 -4.19 -20.26 0.89
N LEU A 96 -4.13 -19.29 -0.01
CA LEU A 96 -5.33 -18.81 -0.68
C LEU A 96 -5.91 -19.89 -1.57
N SER A 97 -7.22 -20.10 -1.50
CA SER A 97 -7.94 -20.91 -2.48
C SER A 97 -7.85 -20.26 -3.86
N TYR A 98 -8.19 -21.00 -4.90
CA TYR A 98 -8.22 -20.47 -6.27
C TYR A 98 -9.09 -19.21 -6.39
N ASP A 99 -10.30 -19.24 -5.82
CA ASP A 99 -11.24 -18.11 -5.89
C ASP A 99 -10.78 -16.92 -5.05
N GLN A 100 -10.24 -17.16 -3.87
CA GLN A 100 -9.63 -16.12 -3.04
C GLN A 100 -8.46 -15.45 -3.78
N ARG A 101 -7.58 -16.24 -4.39
CA ARG A 101 -6.44 -15.73 -5.15
C ARG A 101 -6.89 -14.93 -6.37
N LYS A 102 -7.82 -15.46 -7.16
CA LYS A 102 -8.36 -14.78 -8.36
C LYS A 102 -8.95 -13.40 -8.01
N ARG A 103 -9.81 -13.36 -6.98
CA ARG A 103 -10.36 -12.11 -6.47
C ARG A 103 -9.26 -11.21 -5.90
N GLY A 104 -8.34 -11.77 -5.13
CA GLY A 104 -7.24 -11.06 -4.48
C GLY A 104 -6.32 -10.37 -5.47
N ILE A 105 -5.99 -11.02 -6.59
CA ILE A 105 -5.17 -10.43 -7.66
C ILE A 105 -5.84 -9.19 -8.27
N ALA A 106 -7.14 -9.24 -8.53
CA ALA A 106 -7.86 -8.09 -9.06
C ALA A 106 -7.84 -6.90 -8.07
N LEU A 107 -8.02 -7.16 -6.79
CA LEU A 107 -7.95 -6.13 -5.74
C LEU A 107 -6.51 -5.66 -5.48
N LEU A 108 -5.52 -6.55 -5.60
CA LEU A 108 -4.10 -6.17 -5.49
C LEU A 108 -3.70 -5.22 -6.63
N LYS A 109 -4.17 -5.43 -7.85
CA LYS A 109 -3.97 -4.49 -8.96
C LYS A 109 -4.52 -3.10 -8.64
N LEU A 110 -5.70 -3.02 -8.01
CA LEU A 110 -6.26 -1.76 -7.54
C LEU A 110 -5.35 -1.13 -6.46
N ALA A 111 -4.91 -1.92 -5.48
CA ALA A 111 -4.02 -1.45 -4.42
C ALA A 111 -2.69 -0.90 -4.97
N VAL A 112 -2.07 -1.60 -5.92
CA VAL A 112 -0.85 -1.17 -6.60
C VAL A 112 -1.10 0.10 -7.41
N GLY A 113 -2.24 0.20 -8.12
CA GLY A 113 -2.64 1.43 -8.80
C GLY A 113 -2.68 2.64 -7.86
N MET A 114 -3.27 2.47 -6.68
CA MET A 114 -3.28 3.52 -5.65
C MET A 114 -1.87 3.81 -5.11
N GLN A 115 -1.06 2.78 -4.86
CA GLN A 115 0.33 2.93 -4.41
C GLN A 115 1.16 3.81 -5.36
N TYR A 116 0.99 3.62 -6.68
CA TYR A 116 1.73 4.36 -7.70
C TYR A 116 1.20 5.77 -7.96
N THR A 117 -0.05 6.05 -7.61
CA THR A 117 -0.71 7.33 -7.90
C THR A 117 -0.84 8.25 -6.69
N LEU A 118 -0.79 7.76 -5.47
CA LEU A 118 -0.74 8.59 -4.27
C LEU A 118 0.60 9.34 -4.14
N PRO A 119 0.65 10.47 -3.40
CA PRO A 119 1.89 11.18 -3.11
C PRO A 119 2.94 10.29 -2.44
N GLY A 120 4.21 10.54 -2.72
CA GLY A 120 5.33 9.72 -2.26
C GLY A 120 5.91 8.88 -3.40
N PHE A 121 6.74 7.90 -3.11
CA PHE A 121 7.25 6.98 -4.12
C PHE A 121 6.84 5.54 -3.80
N PRO A 122 6.40 4.77 -4.81
CA PRO A 122 6.06 3.37 -4.62
C PRO A 122 7.31 2.57 -4.28
N CYS A 123 7.23 1.81 -3.20
CA CYS A 123 8.28 0.90 -2.75
C CYS A 123 7.72 -0.53 -2.80
N VAL A 124 8.11 -1.28 -3.81
CA VAL A 124 7.65 -2.67 -4.00
C VAL A 124 8.46 -3.58 -3.10
N TYR A 125 7.79 -4.29 -2.19
CA TYR A 125 8.42 -5.36 -1.44
C TYR A 125 8.53 -6.60 -2.35
N TYR A 126 9.74 -7.15 -2.49
CA TYR A 126 10.00 -8.24 -3.44
C TYR A 126 8.93 -9.33 -3.40
N GLY A 127 8.47 -9.73 -4.56
CA GLY A 127 7.48 -10.78 -4.72
C GLY A 127 6.02 -10.34 -4.62
N ASP A 128 5.71 -9.11 -4.21
CA ASP A 128 4.34 -8.57 -4.31
C ASP A 128 3.93 -8.49 -5.78
N GLU A 129 4.84 -8.03 -6.64
CA GLU A 129 4.69 -8.00 -8.10
C GLU A 129 4.55 -9.39 -8.73
N ALA A 130 5.01 -10.44 -8.04
CA ALA A 130 4.91 -11.83 -8.47
C ALA A 130 3.74 -12.57 -7.81
N GLY A 131 2.92 -11.88 -7.01
CA GLY A 131 1.77 -12.45 -6.33
C GLY A 131 2.11 -13.39 -5.17
N LEU A 132 3.23 -13.10 -4.45
CA LEU A 132 3.53 -13.83 -3.22
C LEU A 132 2.49 -13.56 -2.14
N GLU A 133 2.16 -14.61 -1.43
CA GLU A 133 1.30 -14.61 -0.25
C GLU A 133 2.09 -15.02 0.99
N GLY A 134 1.64 -14.62 2.16
CA GLY A 134 2.26 -14.97 3.43
C GLY A 134 1.75 -14.10 4.58
N TYR A 135 1.54 -14.74 5.72
CA TYR A 135 1.21 -14.07 6.96
C TYR A 135 2.48 -13.42 7.56
N ARG A 136 2.48 -13.13 8.86
CA ARG A 136 3.60 -12.46 9.55
C ARG A 136 4.90 -13.25 9.47
N ASP A 137 5.98 -12.59 9.79
CA ASP A 137 7.30 -13.19 9.89
C ASP A 137 7.29 -14.56 10.61
N PRO A 138 7.87 -15.61 10.00
CA PRO A 138 8.72 -15.65 8.80
C PRO A 138 7.96 -15.88 7.48
N PHE A 139 6.64 -16.03 7.49
CA PHE A 139 5.85 -16.48 6.34
C PHE A 139 5.74 -15.43 5.22
N ASN A 140 5.89 -14.14 5.56
CA ASN A 140 5.99 -13.04 4.57
C ASN A 140 7.34 -12.96 3.86
N ARG A 141 8.34 -13.75 4.28
CA ARG A 141 9.72 -13.72 3.75
C ARG A 141 10.06 -14.96 2.91
N CYS A 142 9.07 -15.55 2.27
CA CYS A 142 9.29 -16.68 1.35
C CYS A 142 10.23 -16.27 0.20
N CYS A 143 10.96 -17.26 -0.33
CA CYS A 143 11.81 -17.07 -1.51
C CYS A 143 10.97 -16.59 -2.70
N TYR A 144 11.61 -15.80 -3.58
CA TYR A 144 10.97 -15.36 -4.81
C TYR A 144 10.57 -16.56 -5.67
N PRO A 145 9.38 -16.57 -6.28
CA PRO A 145 8.81 -17.74 -6.94
C PRO A 145 9.32 -17.89 -8.39
N TRP A 146 10.63 -17.98 -8.58
CA TRP A 146 11.27 -18.08 -9.90
C TRP A 146 10.60 -19.13 -10.81
N GLY A 147 10.20 -18.71 -12.00
CA GLY A 147 9.52 -19.56 -13.00
C GLY A 147 8.03 -19.82 -12.69
N ARG A 148 7.49 -19.26 -11.60
CA ARG A 148 6.08 -19.40 -11.20
C ARG A 148 5.45 -18.05 -10.83
N GLU A 149 6.05 -16.97 -11.32
CA GLU A 149 5.60 -15.60 -11.09
C GLU A 149 4.22 -15.36 -11.72
N ASP A 150 3.43 -14.52 -11.11
CA ASP A 150 2.22 -13.99 -11.73
C ASP A 150 2.62 -12.93 -12.78
N LYS A 151 2.71 -13.37 -14.03
CA LYS A 151 3.17 -12.51 -15.13
C LYS A 151 2.25 -11.31 -15.38
N GLU A 152 0.96 -11.46 -15.10
CA GLU A 152 -0.01 -10.40 -15.28
C GLU A 152 0.19 -9.26 -14.25
N LEU A 153 0.54 -9.61 -13.02
CA LEU A 153 0.93 -8.62 -12.01
C LEU A 153 2.23 -7.90 -12.38
N ILE A 154 3.25 -8.64 -12.82
CA ILE A 154 4.53 -8.05 -13.26
C ILE A 154 4.30 -7.02 -14.37
N GLU A 155 3.51 -7.37 -15.39
CA GLU A 155 3.22 -6.43 -16.47
C GLU A 155 2.38 -5.23 -16.00
N TRP A 156 1.50 -5.43 -15.03
CA TRP A 156 0.76 -4.34 -14.40
C TRP A 156 1.68 -3.36 -13.66
N ASP A 157 2.60 -3.86 -12.83
CA ASP A 157 3.59 -3.05 -12.13
C ASP A 157 4.50 -2.28 -13.11
N LYS A 158 4.98 -2.94 -14.17
CA LYS A 158 5.76 -2.28 -15.23
C LYS A 158 4.97 -1.16 -15.91
N ALA A 159 3.71 -1.40 -16.23
CA ALA A 159 2.84 -0.39 -16.87
C ALA A 159 2.67 0.83 -15.98
N LEU A 160 2.41 0.64 -14.68
CA LEU A 160 2.30 1.73 -13.70
C LEU A 160 3.62 2.46 -13.48
N GLY A 161 4.74 1.74 -13.44
CA GLY A 161 6.08 2.34 -13.37
C GLY A 161 6.38 3.23 -14.58
N ASN A 162 6.03 2.78 -15.78
CA ASN A 162 6.19 3.55 -17.01
C ASN A 162 5.25 4.78 -17.03
N LEU A 163 3.98 4.59 -16.63
CA LEU A 163 3.05 5.70 -16.48
C LEU A 163 3.61 6.78 -15.53
N ARG A 164 4.10 6.36 -14.36
CA ARG A 164 4.66 7.29 -13.38
C ARG A 164 5.88 8.04 -13.91
N LYS A 165 6.77 7.38 -14.66
CA LYS A 165 7.94 8.02 -15.29
C LYS A 165 7.55 9.05 -16.35
N SER A 166 6.49 8.78 -17.11
CA SER A 166 6.03 9.65 -18.20
C SER A 166 5.07 10.76 -17.76
N CYS A 167 4.51 10.68 -16.55
CA CYS A 167 3.50 11.59 -16.04
C CYS A 167 4.01 12.31 -14.78
N SER A 168 4.62 13.48 -14.96
CA SER A 168 5.20 14.26 -13.86
C SER A 168 4.23 14.62 -12.74
N PRO A 169 2.93 14.89 -12.96
CA PRO A 169 1.99 15.08 -11.86
C PRO A 169 1.94 13.95 -10.84
N LEU A 170 2.23 12.70 -11.22
CA LEU A 170 2.21 11.58 -10.29
C LEU A 170 3.33 11.62 -9.24
N TRP A 171 4.44 12.27 -9.52
CA TRP A 171 5.56 12.37 -8.57
C TRP A 171 5.79 13.79 -8.05
N ASP A 172 5.34 14.84 -8.75
CA ASP A 172 5.53 16.24 -8.37
C ASP A 172 4.24 17.08 -8.31
N GLY A 173 3.11 16.57 -8.79
CA GLY A 173 1.82 17.26 -8.79
C GLY A 173 1.19 17.39 -7.42
N ASP A 174 0.22 18.30 -7.32
CA ASP A 174 -0.64 18.42 -6.16
C ASP A 174 -1.62 17.25 -6.07
N PHE A 175 -2.21 17.07 -4.92
CA PHE A 175 -3.27 16.12 -4.69
C PHE A 175 -4.57 16.86 -4.40
N LEU A 176 -5.56 16.67 -5.27
CA LEU A 176 -6.89 17.24 -5.11
C LEU A 176 -7.90 16.12 -4.84
N ASN A 177 -8.52 16.16 -3.68
CA ASN A 177 -9.62 15.27 -3.36
C ASN A 177 -10.84 15.67 -4.17
N VAL A 178 -11.40 14.71 -4.91
CA VAL A 178 -12.73 14.80 -5.50
C VAL A 178 -13.67 14.02 -4.58
N THR A 179 -14.90 14.50 -4.39
CA THR A 179 -15.86 13.89 -3.45
C THR A 179 -15.94 12.38 -3.62
N PRO A 180 -15.60 11.57 -2.60
CA PRO A 180 -15.68 10.13 -2.68
C PRO A 180 -17.15 9.70 -2.72
N GLY A 181 -17.45 8.66 -3.49
CA GLY A 181 -18.72 7.97 -3.42
C GLY A 181 -18.75 6.92 -2.31
N LYS A 182 -19.81 6.12 -2.27
CA LYS A 182 -19.92 5.05 -1.28
C LYS A 182 -18.82 3.99 -1.44
N ASN A 183 -18.54 3.61 -2.70
CA ASN A 183 -17.66 2.49 -3.04
C ASN A 183 -16.53 2.88 -4.02
N TYR A 184 -16.24 4.16 -4.18
CA TYR A 184 -15.16 4.63 -5.04
C TYR A 184 -14.44 5.83 -4.43
N LEU A 185 -13.16 5.93 -4.72
CA LEU A 185 -12.31 7.08 -4.44
C LEU A 185 -12.05 7.82 -5.75
N SER A 186 -12.03 9.15 -5.68
CA SER A 186 -11.67 9.98 -6.83
C SER A 186 -10.75 11.10 -6.38
N TYR A 187 -9.65 11.28 -7.10
CA TYR A 187 -8.67 12.33 -6.85
C TYR A 187 -7.95 12.71 -8.15
N ILE A 188 -7.39 13.90 -8.15
CA ILE A 188 -6.60 14.45 -9.26
C ILE A 188 -5.16 14.61 -8.81
N ARG A 189 -4.27 14.32 -9.73
CA ARG A 189 -2.83 14.53 -9.60
C ARG A 189 -2.36 15.52 -10.64
#